data_1f1b6bd46091e16403ff0090a30e3014
#
_entry.id   1f1b6bd46091e16403ff0090a30e3014
#
_cell.length_a   1.000
_cell.length_b   1.000
_cell.length_c   1.000
_cell.angle_alpha   90.00
_cell.angle_beta   90.00
_cell.angle_gamma   90.00
#
_symmetry.space_group_name_H-M   'P 1'
#
loop_
_entity.id
_entity.type
_entity.pdbx_description
1 polymer ?
#
loop_
_entity_poly.entity_id
_entity_poly.type
_entity_poly.pdbx_seq_one_letter_code
_entity_poly.pdbx_strand_id
1 'polypeptide(L)'
;ALLRGMNKSMMHTYENNTPQAWDDIRNHEALFESFASMYLREHPGDMLRLKREHTYKVLAHARAIVAQEGLASQEGRAALLAALYHDTGRFPQYVRWRTFSDAESENHGYLGVHVVKKEHFLTGEPPNIHKWVLTAIALHNRYALPALPEPYLTITHAVRDADKLDIMRIMAQHL
;
A
#
# COMPACT_ATOMS: atom_id res chain seq x y z
N ALA A 1 41.34 -7.31 -0.28
CA ALA A 1 42.26 -6.86 -1.36
C ALA A 1 41.51 -6.42 -2.64
N LEU A 2 40.15 -6.48 -2.70
CA LEU A 2 39.35 -6.19 -3.90
C LEU A 2 38.81 -4.74 -3.99
N LEU A 3 39.10 -3.90 -2.99
CA LEU A 3 38.55 -2.52 -2.91
C LEU A 3 39.51 -1.41 -3.36
N ARG A 4 40.70 -1.74 -3.89
CA ARG A 4 41.71 -0.73 -4.26
C ARG A 4 41.62 -0.19 -5.70
N GLY A 5 40.59 -0.53 -6.48
CA GLY A 5 40.45 -0.12 -7.89
C GLY A 5 39.14 0.57 -8.24
N MET A 6 38.28 0.86 -7.29
CA MET A 6 36.98 1.50 -7.61
C MET A 6 37.07 3.01 -7.48
N ASN A 7 36.75 3.72 -8.57
CA ASN A 7 36.64 5.16 -8.63
C ASN A 7 35.53 5.68 -7.69
N LYS A 8 35.69 6.86 -7.09
CA LYS A 8 34.71 7.51 -6.21
C LYS A 8 33.27 7.53 -6.77
N SER A 9 33.13 7.61 -8.10
CA SER A 9 31.83 7.56 -8.79
C SER A 9 31.17 6.18 -8.74
N MET A 10 31.95 5.09 -8.73
CA MET A 10 31.43 3.72 -8.58
C MET A 10 31.08 3.39 -7.13
N MET A 11 31.76 3.95 -6.16
CA MET A 11 31.40 3.81 -4.74
C MET A 11 30.07 4.48 -4.43
N HIS A 12 29.78 5.64 -5.05
CA HIS A 12 28.50 6.34 -4.87
C HIS A 12 27.30 5.54 -5.41
N THR A 13 27.47 4.72 -6.44
CA THR A 13 26.42 3.84 -7.00
C THR A 13 26.19 2.58 -6.17
N TYR A 14 27.17 2.12 -5.41
CA TYR A 14 27.04 0.94 -4.53
C TYR A 14 26.46 1.29 -3.16
N GLU A 15 26.69 2.50 -2.65
CA GLU A 15 26.15 2.97 -1.38
C GLU A 15 24.64 3.28 -1.44
N ASN A 16 24.11 3.54 -2.66
CA ASN A 16 22.69 3.87 -2.86
C ASN A 16 21.77 2.65 -3.03
N ASN A 17 22.25 1.42 -2.90
CA ASN A 17 21.47 0.20 -3.11
C ASN A 17 21.34 -0.69 -1.87
N THR A 18 21.68 -0.21 -0.69
CA THR A 18 21.23 -0.80 0.57
C THR A 18 19.80 -0.33 0.82
N PRO A 19 18.82 -1.25 0.93
CA PRO A 19 17.47 -0.85 1.34
C PRO A 19 17.58 0.02 2.59
N GLN A 20 17.08 1.24 2.53
CA GLN A 20 17.07 2.08 3.72
C GLN A 20 16.12 1.42 4.72
N ALA A 21 16.45 1.39 5.99
CA ALA A 21 15.66 0.68 7.02
C ALA A 21 14.17 1.11 7.05
N TRP A 22 13.84 2.29 6.51
CA TRP A 22 12.48 2.80 6.46
C TRP A 22 11.61 2.12 5.38
N ASP A 23 12.18 1.59 4.31
CA ASP A 23 11.44 0.90 3.23
C ASP A 23 11.32 -0.62 3.46
N ASP A 24 11.96 -1.13 4.51
CA ASP A 24 11.78 -2.51 4.95
C ASP A 24 10.44 -2.67 5.69
N ILE A 25 9.44 -3.12 4.94
CA ILE A 25 8.10 -3.40 5.46
C ILE A 25 7.77 -4.90 5.44
N ARG A 26 8.77 -5.80 5.41
CA ARG A 26 8.56 -7.26 5.33
C ARG A 26 7.67 -7.80 6.44
N ASN A 27 7.76 -7.25 7.65
CA ASN A 27 6.87 -7.64 8.74
C ASN A 27 5.40 -7.30 8.43
N HIS A 28 5.14 -6.14 7.82
CA HIS A 28 3.79 -5.74 7.40
C HIS A 28 3.28 -6.58 6.22
N GLU A 29 4.16 -6.93 5.27
CA GLU A 29 3.82 -7.85 4.18
C GLU A 29 3.44 -9.22 4.74
N ALA A 30 4.14 -9.73 5.75
CA ALA A 30 3.79 -10.98 6.43
C ALA A 30 2.45 -10.90 7.18
N LEU A 31 2.14 -9.76 7.83
CA LEU A 31 0.85 -9.53 8.49
C LEU A 31 -0.29 -9.50 7.46
N PHE A 32 -0.12 -8.77 6.37
CA PHE A 32 -1.10 -8.73 5.28
C PHE A 32 -1.30 -10.11 4.65
N GLU A 33 -0.23 -10.85 4.39
CA GLU A 33 -0.31 -12.19 3.82
C GLU A 33 -1.08 -13.16 4.73
N SER A 34 -0.81 -13.11 6.04
CA SER A 34 -1.54 -13.91 7.03
C SER A 34 -3.04 -13.58 7.02
N PHE A 35 -3.38 -12.29 7.01
CA PHE A 35 -4.76 -11.81 6.93
C PHE A 35 -5.45 -12.25 5.63
N ALA A 36 -4.84 -12.01 4.48
CA ALA A 36 -5.42 -12.37 3.19
C ALA A 36 -5.59 -13.89 3.06
N SER A 37 -4.59 -14.67 3.50
CA SER A 37 -4.64 -16.14 3.46
C SER A 37 -5.72 -16.73 4.37
N MET A 38 -6.04 -16.10 5.50
CA MET A 38 -7.18 -16.49 6.34
C MET A 38 -8.49 -16.36 5.56
N TYR A 39 -8.74 -15.21 4.94
CA TYR A 39 -9.93 -14.98 4.12
C TYR A 39 -10.02 -15.93 2.93
N LEU A 40 -8.91 -16.22 2.25
CA LEU A 40 -8.88 -17.14 1.12
C LEU A 40 -9.16 -18.58 1.49
N ARG A 41 -8.80 -19.03 2.70
CA ARG A 41 -9.13 -20.37 3.21
C ARG A 41 -10.60 -20.49 3.56
N GLU A 42 -11.16 -19.48 4.21
CA GLU A 42 -12.57 -19.49 4.66
C GLU A 42 -13.55 -19.20 3.51
N HIS A 43 -13.11 -18.44 2.51
CA HIS A 43 -13.91 -18.00 1.38
C HIS A 43 -13.14 -18.22 0.06
N PRO A 44 -12.96 -19.49 -0.37
CA PRO A 44 -12.23 -19.78 -1.59
C PRO A 44 -12.94 -19.20 -2.82
N GLY A 45 -12.15 -18.61 -3.74
CA GLY A 45 -12.64 -18.01 -4.98
C GLY A 45 -11.66 -17.02 -5.58
N ASP A 46 -11.93 -16.63 -6.82
CA ASP A 46 -11.00 -15.80 -7.59
C ASP A 46 -11.05 -14.32 -7.21
N MET A 47 -12.17 -13.84 -6.70
CA MET A 47 -12.35 -12.43 -6.38
C MET A 47 -11.40 -11.95 -5.27
N LEU A 48 -11.26 -12.71 -4.18
CA LEU A 48 -10.32 -12.37 -3.10
C LEU A 48 -8.87 -12.63 -3.50
N ARG A 49 -8.60 -13.64 -4.36
CA ARG A 49 -7.27 -13.85 -4.96
C ARG A 49 -6.85 -12.66 -5.80
N LEU A 50 -7.75 -12.15 -6.63
CA LEU A 50 -7.53 -10.95 -7.44
C LEU A 50 -7.15 -9.75 -6.55
N LYS A 51 -7.86 -9.56 -5.43
CA LYS A 51 -7.57 -8.47 -4.49
C LYS A 51 -6.22 -8.61 -3.79
N ARG A 52 -5.84 -9.83 -3.41
CA ARG A 52 -4.50 -10.10 -2.87
C ARG A 52 -3.42 -9.79 -3.92
N GLU A 53 -3.56 -10.24 -5.15
CA GLU A 53 -2.62 -9.98 -6.23
C GLU A 53 -2.52 -8.47 -6.54
N HIS A 54 -3.67 -7.81 -6.69
CA HIS A 54 -3.76 -6.36 -6.88
C HIS A 54 -2.98 -5.60 -5.80
N THR A 55 -3.16 -5.94 -4.53
CA THR A 55 -2.43 -5.29 -3.43
C THR A 55 -0.91 -5.35 -3.61
N TYR A 56 -0.34 -6.49 -3.98
CA TYR A 56 1.10 -6.59 -4.22
C TYR A 56 1.57 -5.82 -5.45
N LYS A 57 0.75 -5.73 -6.50
CA LYS A 57 1.05 -4.89 -7.68
C LYS A 57 1.01 -3.42 -7.31
N VAL A 58 0.01 -2.99 -6.54
CA VAL A 58 -0.08 -1.61 -6.04
C VAL A 58 1.12 -1.27 -5.15
N LEU A 59 1.54 -2.18 -4.27
CA LEU A 59 2.75 -1.97 -3.47
C LEU A 59 4.00 -1.81 -4.35
N ALA A 60 4.14 -2.60 -5.41
CA ALA A 60 5.25 -2.47 -6.34
C ALA A 60 5.25 -1.12 -7.08
N HIS A 61 4.08 -0.64 -7.51
CA HIS A 61 3.92 0.70 -8.08
C HIS A 61 4.24 1.80 -7.07
N ALA A 62 3.78 1.66 -5.82
CA ALA A 62 4.08 2.61 -4.76
C ALA A 62 5.58 2.69 -4.47
N ARG A 63 6.32 1.57 -4.47
CA ARG A 63 7.78 1.56 -4.34
C ARG A 63 8.45 2.37 -5.45
N ALA A 64 8.00 2.21 -6.69
CA ALA A 64 8.52 2.97 -7.82
C ALA A 64 8.22 4.47 -7.70
N ILE A 65 7.00 4.85 -7.33
CA ILE A 65 6.59 6.25 -7.13
C ILE A 65 7.40 6.88 -5.99
N VAL A 66 7.52 6.22 -4.85
CA VAL A 66 8.29 6.71 -3.69
C VAL A 66 9.75 6.97 -4.07
N ALA A 67 10.36 6.06 -4.85
CA ALA A 67 11.73 6.22 -5.32
C ALA A 67 11.86 7.37 -6.33
N GLN A 68 10.93 7.49 -7.28
CA GLN A 68 10.94 8.52 -8.33
C GLN A 68 10.70 9.92 -7.76
N GLU A 69 9.77 10.06 -6.84
CA GLU A 69 9.42 11.33 -6.19
C GLU A 69 10.41 11.71 -5.07
N GLY A 70 11.33 10.82 -4.73
CA GLY A 70 12.31 11.05 -3.66
C GLY A 70 11.67 11.12 -2.27
N LEU A 71 10.52 10.47 -2.07
CA LEU A 71 9.89 10.39 -0.76
C LEU A 71 10.73 9.46 0.11
N ALA A 72 11.45 10.02 1.05
CA ALA A 72 12.32 9.28 1.94
C ALA A 72 11.77 9.23 3.37
N SER A 73 12.34 8.35 4.20
CA SER A 73 12.07 8.33 5.63
C SER A 73 10.60 7.99 5.96
N GLN A 74 9.97 8.75 6.84
CA GLN A 74 8.65 8.45 7.37
C GLN A 74 7.53 8.59 6.34
N GLU A 75 7.64 9.52 5.41
CA GLU A 75 6.63 9.75 4.36
C GLU A 75 6.62 8.61 3.35
N GLY A 76 7.79 8.19 2.88
CA GLY A 76 7.93 7.02 2.02
C GLY A 76 7.41 5.75 2.69
N ARG A 77 7.77 5.53 3.98
CA ARG A 77 7.25 4.41 4.76
C ARG A 77 5.72 4.44 4.86
N ALA A 78 5.14 5.59 5.16
CA ALA A 78 3.69 5.76 5.24
C ALA A 78 3.00 5.48 3.90
N ALA A 79 3.58 5.93 2.78
CA ALA A 79 3.05 5.66 1.44
C ALA A 79 3.06 4.15 1.12
N LEU A 80 4.15 3.43 1.45
CA LEU A 80 4.24 1.98 1.26
C LEU A 80 3.23 1.21 2.13
N LEU A 81 3.11 1.59 3.41
CA LEU A 81 2.14 0.95 4.32
C LEU A 81 0.70 1.23 3.90
N ALA A 82 0.40 2.46 3.50
CA ALA A 82 -0.93 2.81 3.00
C ALA A 82 -1.26 2.05 1.70
N ALA A 83 -0.30 1.91 0.77
CA ALA A 83 -0.47 1.10 -0.43
C ALA A 83 -0.69 -0.38 -0.12
N LEU A 84 0.02 -0.95 0.86
CA LEU A 84 -0.16 -2.34 1.29
C LEU A 84 -1.55 -2.57 1.90
N TYR A 85 -2.09 -1.61 2.64
CA TYR A 85 -3.32 -1.80 3.40
C TYR A 85 -4.56 -1.12 2.79
N HIS A 86 -4.44 -0.39 1.64
CA HIS A 86 -5.53 0.42 1.09
C HIS A 86 -6.82 -0.37 0.85
N ASP A 87 -6.70 -1.59 0.36
CA ASP A 87 -7.82 -2.45 -0.04
C ASP A 87 -8.15 -3.56 0.98
N THR A 88 -7.60 -3.53 2.21
CA THR A 88 -7.92 -4.51 3.26
C THR A 88 -9.41 -4.55 3.58
N GLY A 89 -10.14 -3.45 3.42
CA GLY A 89 -11.58 -3.38 3.56
C GLY A 89 -12.38 -4.21 2.54
N ARG A 90 -11.79 -4.52 1.38
CA ARG A 90 -12.40 -5.34 0.34
C ARG A 90 -12.66 -6.79 0.77
N PHE A 91 -11.84 -7.32 1.67
CA PHE A 91 -11.99 -8.68 2.18
C PHE A 91 -13.32 -8.85 2.97
N PRO A 92 -13.57 -8.12 4.06
CA PRO A 92 -14.85 -8.20 4.75
C PRO A 92 -16.01 -7.68 3.90
N GLN A 93 -15.80 -6.69 3.01
CA GLN A 93 -16.83 -6.22 2.10
C GLN A 93 -17.36 -7.38 1.23
N TYR A 94 -16.48 -8.10 0.55
CA TYR A 94 -16.87 -9.19 -0.32
C TYR A 94 -17.51 -10.36 0.45
N VAL A 95 -17.00 -10.69 1.62
CA VAL A 95 -17.57 -11.76 2.45
C VAL A 95 -19.01 -11.45 2.85
N ARG A 96 -19.26 -10.19 3.25
CA ARG A 96 -20.57 -9.76 3.75
C ARG A 96 -21.60 -9.51 2.65
N TRP A 97 -21.19 -8.86 1.55
CA TRP A 97 -22.13 -8.38 0.52
C TRP A 97 -21.96 -9.05 -0.85
N ARG A 98 -20.93 -9.86 -1.04
CA ARG A 98 -20.62 -10.53 -2.31
C ARG A 98 -20.42 -9.59 -3.49
N THR A 99 -20.05 -8.36 -3.23
CA THR A 99 -19.76 -7.32 -4.21
C THR A 99 -18.58 -6.46 -3.76
N PHE A 100 -17.90 -5.82 -4.72
CA PHE A 100 -16.94 -4.74 -4.49
C PHE A 100 -17.52 -3.36 -4.80
N SER A 101 -18.83 -3.25 -5.06
CA SER A 101 -19.51 -1.99 -5.27
C SER A 101 -19.76 -1.29 -3.92
N ASP A 102 -19.11 -0.16 -3.71
CA ASP A 102 -19.31 0.65 -2.50
C ASP A 102 -20.76 1.18 -2.42
N ALA A 103 -21.41 1.40 -3.57
CA ALA A 103 -22.79 1.84 -3.63
C ALA A 103 -23.80 0.77 -3.21
N GLU A 104 -23.45 -0.52 -3.37
CA GLU A 104 -24.29 -1.67 -3.01
C GLU A 104 -23.90 -2.26 -1.65
N SER A 105 -22.93 -1.69 -0.96
CA SER A 105 -22.41 -2.20 0.30
C SER A 105 -22.01 -1.08 1.26
N GLU A 106 -20.73 -0.94 1.52
CA GLU A 106 -20.12 0.06 2.38
C GLU A 106 -18.81 0.55 1.77
N ASN A 107 -18.43 1.79 2.03
CA ASN A 107 -17.19 2.37 1.53
C ASN A 107 -15.97 1.57 2.01
N HIS A 108 -15.25 0.94 1.06
CA HIS A 108 -14.13 0.07 1.39
C HIS A 108 -12.92 0.78 1.98
N GLY A 109 -12.74 2.07 1.72
CA GLY A 109 -11.70 2.87 2.37
C GLY A 109 -11.95 2.99 3.87
N TYR A 110 -13.19 3.24 4.30
CA TYR A 110 -13.55 3.27 5.72
C TYR A 110 -13.52 1.88 6.36
N LEU A 111 -13.98 0.85 5.66
CA LEU A 111 -13.81 -0.54 6.09
C LEU A 111 -12.34 -0.89 6.27
N GLY A 112 -11.46 -0.44 5.37
CA GLY A 112 -10.01 -0.64 5.46
C GLY A 112 -9.42 0.00 6.71
N VAL A 113 -9.80 1.23 7.04
CA VAL A 113 -9.40 1.87 8.30
C VAL A 113 -9.84 1.05 9.51
N HIS A 114 -11.07 0.51 9.48
CA HIS A 114 -11.58 -0.34 10.57
C HIS A 114 -10.76 -1.63 10.70
N VAL A 115 -10.47 -2.30 9.57
CA VAL A 115 -9.63 -3.51 9.55
C VAL A 115 -8.24 -3.23 10.12
N VAL A 116 -7.55 -2.20 9.63
CA VAL A 116 -6.19 -1.86 10.08
C VAL A 116 -6.13 -1.61 11.59
N LYS A 117 -7.14 -0.94 12.15
CA LYS A 117 -7.24 -0.70 13.59
C LYS A 117 -7.54 -1.98 14.36
N LYS A 118 -8.51 -2.78 13.92
CA LYS A 118 -8.94 -4.01 14.58
C LYS A 118 -7.83 -5.06 14.61
N GLU A 119 -7.12 -5.22 13.51
CA GLU A 119 -6.03 -6.20 13.37
C GLU A 119 -4.69 -5.65 13.91
N HIS A 120 -4.66 -4.42 14.43
CA HIS A 120 -3.47 -3.78 15.00
C HIS A 120 -2.27 -3.73 14.03
N PHE A 121 -2.51 -3.58 12.73
CA PHE A 121 -1.47 -3.69 11.70
C PHE A 121 -0.35 -2.64 11.84
N LEU A 122 -0.63 -1.48 12.43
CA LEU A 122 0.36 -0.41 12.58
C LEU A 122 1.04 -0.42 13.96
N THR A 123 0.93 -1.50 14.73
CA THR A 123 1.59 -1.61 16.03
C THR A 123 3.11 -1.46 15.86
N GLY A 124 3.70 -0.57 16.65
CA GLY A 124 5.13 -0.26 16.60
C GLY A 124 5.50 0.89 15.65
N GLU A 125 4.58 1.33 14.78
CA GLU A 125 4.80 2.50 13.96
C GLU A 125 4.61 3.81 14.75
N PRO A 126 5.32 4.90 14.41
CA PRO A 126 5.15 6.20 15.03
C PRO A 126 3.72 6.77 14.86
N PRO A 127 3.21 7.57 15.80
CA PRO A 127 1.85 8.11 15.75
C PRO A 127 1.53 8.97 14.52
N ASN A 128 2.50 9.68 13.96
CA ASN A 128 2.35 10.43 12.72
C ASN A 128 2.14 9.50 11.52
N ILE A 129 2.87 8.39 11.43
CA ILE A 129 2.69 7.37 10.39
C ILE A 129 1.28 6.76 10.49
N HIS A 130 0.80 6.43 11.70
CA HIS A 130 -0.58 5.97 11.87
C HIS A 130 -1.60 6.92 11.25
N LYS A 131 -1.50 8.23 11.56
CA LYS A 131 -2.42 9.24 11.03
C LYS A 131 -2.36 9.32 9.51
N TRP A 132 -1.17 9.35 8.94
CA TRP A 132 -0.96 9.47 7.49
C TRP A 132 -1.50 8.25 6.76
N VAL A 133 -1.16 7.05 7.22
CA VAL A 133 -1.62 5.78 6.63
C VAL A 133 -3.13 5.67 6.67
N LEU A 134 -3.75 5.88 7.83
CA LEU A 134 -5.21 5.77 7.97
C LEU A 134 -5.96 6.82 7.14
N THR A 135 -5.42 8.03 7.02
CA THR A 135 -5.99 9.07 6.16
C THR A 135 -5.91 8.68 4.68
N ALA A 136 -4.76 8.20 4.23
CA ALA A 136 -4.59 7.77 2.84
C ALA A 136 -5.52 6.58 2.51
N ILE A 137 -5.66 5.59 3.40
CA ILE A 137 -6.60 4.48 3.23
C ILE A 137 -8.04 4.98 3.15
N ALA A 138 -8.46 5.90 4.03
CA ALA A 138 -9.83 6.41 4.06
C ALA A 138 -10.20 7.20 2.78
N LEU A 139 -9.20 7.81 2.13
CA LEU A 139 -9.42 8.77 1.04
C LEU A 139 -8.99 8.27 -0.33
N HIS A 140 -8.31 7.11 -0.45
CA HIS A 140 -7.76 6.66 -1.72
C HIS A 140 -8.83 6.49 -2.81
N ASN A 141 -10.04 6.06 -2.45
CA ASN A 141 -11.16 5.82 -3.36
C ASN A 141 -12.07 7.04 -3.62
N ARG A 142 -11.74 8.21 -3.03
CA ARG A 142 -12.54 9.43 -3.25
C ARG A 142 -12.34 9.98 -4.67
N TYR A 143 -13.41 10.42 -5.30
CA TYR A 143 -13.33 11.12 -6.59
C TYR A 143 -12.49 12.39 -6.48
N ALA A 144 -12.80 13.25 -5.52
CA ALA A 144 -12.04 14.46 -5.20
C ALA A 144 -11.55 14.39 -3.74
N LEU A 145 -10.31 14.81 -3.54
CA LEU A 145 -9.74 14.92 -2.19
C LEU A 145 -10.19 16.23 -1.54
N PRO A 146 -10.45 16.23 -0.23
CA PRO A 146 -10.56 17.47 0.53
C PRO A 146 -9.22 18.20 0.55
N ALA A 147 -9.20 19.44 1.02
CA ALA A 147 -7.95 20.13 1.33
C ALA A 147 -7.19 19.37 2.42
N LEU A 148 -6.00 18.90 2.09
CA LEU A 148 -5.12 18.17 2.99
C LEU A 148 -3.79 18.93 3.12
N PRO A 149 -3.26 19.07 4.35
CA PRO A 149 -1.91 19.59 4.53
C PRO A 149 -0.88 18.52 4.11
N GLU A 150 0.35 18.95 3.82
CA GLU A 150 1.47 18.03 3.67
C GLU A 150 1.84 17.41 5.05
N PRO A 151 2.31 16.16 5.06
CA PRO A 151 2.52 15.25 3.93
C PRO A 151 1.29 14.37 3.60
N TYR A 152 0.14 14.60 4.21
CA TYR A 152 -1.09 13.79 3.94
C TYR A 152 -1.45 13.77 2.46
N LEU A 153 -1.35 14.93 1.79
CA LEU A 153 -1.70 15.08 0.38
C LEU A 153 -0.77 14.23 -0.50
N THR A 154 0.53 14.39 -0.34
CA THR A 154 1.55 13.66 -1.09
C THR A 154 1.42 12.15 -0.90
N ILE A 155 1.28 11.67 0.35
CA ILE A 155 1.11 10.24 0.65
C ILE A 155 -0.18 9.69 0.03
N THR A 156 -1.29 10.43 0.14
CA THR A 156 -2.58 10.00 -0.44
C THR A 156 -2.51 9.93 -1.97
N HIS A 157 -1.84 10.88 -2.64
CA HIS A 157 -1.63 10.83 -4.08
C HIS A 157 -0.78 9.63 -4.50
N ALA A 158 0.32 9.34 -3.80
CA ALA A 158 1.17 8.18 -4.10
C ALA A 158 0.36 6.87 -4.10
N VAL A 159 -0.52 6.68 -3.11
CA VAL A 159 -1.40 5.50 -3.03
C VAL A 159 -2.40 5.48 -4.17
N ARG A 160 -3.09 6.59 -4.44
CA ARG A 160 -4.10 6.70 -5.51
C ARG A 160 -3.53 6.42 -6.89
N ASP A 161 -2.34 6.93 -7.15
CA ASP A 161 -1.67 6.75 -8.44
C ASP A 161 -1.16 5.31 -8.60
N ALA A 162 -0.61 4.72 -7.55
CA ALA A 162 -0.23 3.30 -7.53
C ALA A 162 -1.43 2.38 -7.79
N ASP A 163 -2.57 2.63 -7.13
CA ASP A 163 -3.81 1.89 -7.31
C ASP A 163 -4.35 2.00 -8.75
N LYS A 164 -4.43 3.23 -9.28
CA LYS A 164 -4.88 3.46 -10.66
C LYS A 164 -4.01 2.78 -11.71
N LEU A 165 -2.69 2.75 -11.52
CA LEU A 165 -1.77 2.06 -12.45
C LEU A 165 -2.11 0.57 -12.55
N ASP A 166 -2.41 -0.09 -11.44
CA ASP A 166 -2.78 -1.50 -11.49
C ASP A 166 -4.21 -1.73 -12.01
N ILE A 167 -5.16 -0.84 -11.70
CA ILE A 167 -6.51 -0.88 -12.30
C ILE A 167 -6.42 -0.76 -13.82
N MET A 168 -5.60 0.15 -14.36
CA MET A 168 -5.39 0.28 -15.80
C MET A 168 -4.80 -0.99 -16.42
N ARG A 169 -3.85 -1.65 -15.73
CA ARG A 169 -3.31 -2.96 -16.15
C ARG A 169 -4.41 -4.02 -16.25
N ILE A 170 -5.25 -4.13 -15.21
CA ILE A 170 -6.36 -5.11 -15.19
C ILE A 170 -7.33 -4.83 -16.34
N MET A 171 -7.71 -3.57 -16.56
CA MET A 171 -8.62 -3.20 -17.65
C MET A 171 -8.04 -3.52 -19.01
N ALA A 172 -6.74 -3.28 -19.23
CA ALA A 172 -6.07 -3.57 -20.50
C ALA A 172 -5.98 -5.08 -20.83
N GLN A 173 -6.06 -5.95 -19.82
CA GLN A 173 -6.06 -7.41 -20.02
C GLN A 173 -7.44 -7.97 -20.43
N HIS A 174 -8.49 -7.18 -20.31
CA HIS A 174 -9.87 -7.57 -20.61
C HIS A 174 -10.45 -6.84 -21.86
N LEU A 175 -9.62 -6.07 -22.58
CA LEU A 175 -9.91 -5.49 -23.89
C LEU A 175 -9.37 -6.37 -25.02
#